data_cb4ee2d242f42f0131f92a09e384afa3
#
_entry.id   cb4ee2d242f42f0131f92a09e384afa3
#
_cell.length_a   1.000
_cell.length_b   1.000
_cell.length_c   1.000
_cell.angle_alpha   90.00
_cell.angle_beta   90.00
_cell.angle_gamma   90.00
#
_symmetry.space_group_name_H-M   'P 1'
#
loop_
_entity.id
_entity.type
_entity.pdbx_description
1 polymer ?
#
loop_
_entity_poly.entity_id
_entity_poly.type
_entity_poly.pdbx_seq_one_letter_code
_entity_poly.pdbx_strand_id
1 'polypeptide(L)'
;MKALLFLLTAASLTVAAPVPKELRAKRPDYRPMAVGDKREYANPADPKTVTEVREITRVEVDGKVRRYTQTLSATSGTMVLTVDANGVVGLAEQNGRKSPGVHKVVAPDMREGDSWPCNDANGRVRTVGKAERVAVPAGTFTAVPVTVSYPAGQALPTVVSWYADGVGLVRQDSGGRPALVLVKYTPGKEKK
;
A
#
# COMPACT_ATOMS: atom_id res chain seq x y z
N MET A 1 -29.17 60.80 -32.55
CA MET A 1 -29.67 59.62 -31.85
C MET A 1 -28.69 58.43 -32.11
N LYS A 2 -27.90 58.02 -31.09
CA LYS A 2 -26.92 56.93 -31.20
C LYS A 2 -27.53 55.69 -30.50
N ALA A 3 -27.81 54.65 -31.27
CA ALA A 3 -28.29 53.39 -30.73
C ALA A 3 -27.09 52.57 -30.24
N LEU A 4 -27.10 52.24 -28.95
CA LEU A 4 -26.10 51.40 -28.29
C LEU A 4 -26.57 49.94 -28.37
N LEU A 5 -25.84 49.11 -29.14
CA LEU A 5 -26.14 47.67 -29.32
C LEU A 5 -25.43 46.92 -28.20
N PHE A 6 -26.18 46.35 -27.24
CA PHE A 6 -25.63 45.46 -26.20
C PHE A 6 -25.55 44.04 -26.77
N LEU A 7 -24.32 43.52 -26.94
CA LEU A 7 -24.07 42.11 -27.23
C LEU A 7 -24.09 41.35 -25.89
N LEU A 8 -25.13 40.55 -25.67
CA LEU A 8 -25.13 39.54 -24.59
C LEU A 8 -24.35 38.29 -25.06
N THR A 9 -23.16 38.12 -24.50
CA THR A 9 -22.41 36.84 -24.62
C THR A 9 -22.94 35.84 -23.61
N ALA A 10 -23.71 34.86 -24.06
CA ALA A 10 -24.12 33.71 -23.26
C ALA A 10 -22.92 32.77 -23.04
N ALA A 11 -22.36 32.78 -21.84
CA ALA A 11 -21.35 31.79 -21.44
C ALA A 11 -22.03 30.45 -21.23
N SER A 12 -21.84 29.50 -22.16
CA SER A 12 -22.30 28.11 -22.05
C SER A 12 -21.44 27.39 -21.01
N LEU A 13 -21.98 27.16 -19.81
CA LEU A 13 -21.40 26.26 -18.82
C LEU A 13 -21.54 24.82 -19.35
N THR A 14 -20.51 24.30 -19.98
CA THR A 14 -20.41 22.88 -20.31
C THR A 14 -20.22 22.07 -19.03
N VAL A 15 -21.29 21.54 -18.47
CA VAL A 15 -21.23 20.54 -17.42
C VAL A 15 -20.63 19.27 -18.07
N ALA A 16 -19.40 18.94 -17.72
CA ALA A 16 -18.78 17.70 -18.19
C ALA A 16 -19.63 16.50 -17.72
N ALA A 17 -20.05 15.66 -18.66
CA ALA A 17 -20.80 14.44 -18.35
C ALA A 17 -19.98 13.54 -17.40
N PRO A 18 -20.60 12.90 -16.41
CA PRO A 18 -19.90 12.00 -15.50
C PRO A 18 -19.26 10.85 -16.30
N VAL A 19 -17.95 10.65 -16.08
CA VAL A 19 -17.20 9.56 -16.75
C VAL A 19 -17.82 8.21 -16.34
N PRO A 20 -18.22 7.36 -17.30
CA PRO A 20 -18.73 6.01 -17.04
C PRO A 20 -17.78 5.23 -16.13
N LYS A 21 -18.33 4.36 -15.25
CA LYS A 21 -17.52 3.59 -14.29
C LYS A 21 -16.44 2.74 -14.96
N GLU A 22 -16.74 2.23 -16.16
CA GLU A 22 -15.87 1.38 -16.97
C GLU A 22 -14.66 2.14 -17.54
N LEU A 23 -14.76 3.45 -17.71
CA LEU A 23 -13.69 4.33 -18.20
C LEU A 23 -12.90 4.99 -17.07
N ARG A 24 -13.26 4.76 -15.80
CA ARG A 24 -12.45 5.24 -14.68
C ARG A 24 -11.19 4.39 -14.61
N ALA A 25 -10.03 5.03 -14.60
CA ALA A 25 -8.77 4.35 -14.38
C ALA A 25 -8.86 3.48 -13.11
N LYS A 26 -8.54 2.18 -13.24
CA LYS A 26 -8.52 1.27 -12.09
C LYS A 26 -7.55 1.84 -11.07
N ARG A 27 -8.01 2.00 -9.83
CA ARG A 27 -7.12 2.44 -8.74
C ARG A 27 -6.06 1.37 -8.51
N PRO A 28 -4.80 1.76 -8.32
CA PRO A 28 -3.74 0.82 -7.97
C PRO A 28 -4.09 0.04 -6.71
N ASP A 29 -3.78 -1.25 -6.71
CA ASP A 29 -3.88 -2.10 -5.53
C ASP A 29 -2.47 -2.44 -5.03
N TYR A 30 -1.94 -1.57 -4.19
CA TYR A 30 -0.59 -1.74 -3.62
C TYR A 30 -0.52 -2.83 -2.54
N ARG A 31 -1.62 -3.44 -2.18
CA ARG A 31 -1.64 -4.56 -1.26
C ARG A 31 -2.85 -5.46 -1.51
N PRO A 32 -2.83 -6.23 -2.61
CA PRO A 32 -3.90 -7.18 -2.90
C PRO A 32 -4.03 -8.16 -1.74
N MET A 33 -5.27 -8.46 -1.35
CA MET A 33 -5.58 -9.28 -0.19
C MET A 33 -6.75 -10.20 -0.51
N ALA A 34 -6.51 -11.23 -1.31
CA ALA A 34 -7.43 -12.35 -1.46
C ALA A 34 -6.98 -13.51 -0.57
N VAL A 35 -7.91 -14.33 -0.08
CA VAL A 35 -7.57 -15.53 0.68
C VAL A 35 -6.73 -16.46 -0.21
N GLY A 36 -5.58 -16.90 0.28
CA GLY A 36 -4.58 -17.65 -0.47
C GLY A 36 -3.55 -16.79 -1.18
N ASP A 37 -3.63 -15.43 -1.12
CA ASP A 37 -2.50 -14.58 -1.54
C ASP A 37 -1.27 -14.94 -0.73
N LYS A 38 -0.24 -15.42 -1.42
CA LYS A 38 1.00 -15.86 -0.81
C LYS A 38 2.20 -15.16 -1.41
N ARG A 39 3.04 -14.60 -0.56
CA ARG A 39 4.30 -13.95 -0.93
C ARG A 39 5.44 -14.61 -0.20
N GLU A 40 6.44 -15.03 -0.94
CA GLU A 40 7.65 -15.65 -0.44
C GLU A 40 8.80 -14.65 -0.60
N TYR A 41 9.53 -14.43 0.48
CA TYR A 41 10.64 -13.48 0.52
C TYR A 41 11.92 -14.14 0.94
N ALA A 42 13.04 -13.57 0.50
CA ALA A 42 14.38 -14.00 0.86
C ALA A 42 15.26 -12.81 1.28
N ASN A 43 16.37 -13.11 1.91
CA ASN A 43 17.45 -12.16 2.07
C ASN A 43 18.10 -11.91 0.70
N PRO A 44 18.34 -10.66 0.28
CA PRO A 44 19.00 -10.36 -1.00
C PRO A 44 20.38 -10.99 -1.19
N ALA A 45 21.11 -11.27 -0.10
CA ALA A 45 22.41 -11.96 -0.15
C ALA A 45 22.29 -13.46 -0.48
N ASP A 46 21.12 -14.06 -0.19
CA ASP A 46 20.82 -15.46 -0.55
C ASP A 46 19.35 -15.57 -1.02
N PRO A 47 19.08 -15.17 -2.27
CA PRO A 47 17.71 -15.14 -2.79
C PRO A 47 17.14 -16.55 -3.09
N LYS A 48 17.93 -17.61 -2.95
CA LYS A 48 17.47 -19.00 -3.13
C LYS A 48 16.81 -19.55 -1.87
N THR A 49 17.17 -19.03 -0.70
CA THR A 49 16.61 -19.46 0.58
C THR A 49 15.48 -18.56 1.01
N VAL A 50 14.24 -19.07 0.97
CA VAL A 50 13.06 -18.35 1.47
C VAL A 50 13.16 -18.21 2.98
N THR A 51 13.19 -16.95 3.45
CA THR A 51 13.31 -16.63 4.88
C THR A 51 11.98 -16.23 5.50
N GLU A 52 11.04 -15.75 4.69
CA GLU A 52 9.72 -15.33 5.17
C GLU A 52 8.63 -15.65 4.15
N VAL A 53 7.53 -16.21 4.61
CA VAL A 53 6.29 -16.39 3.84
C VAL A 53 5.18 -15.60 4.51
N ARG A 54 4.46 -14.80 3.71
CA ARG A 54 3.26 -14.08 4.12
C ARG A 54 2.08 -14.62 3.34
N GLU A 55 1.05 -15.07 4.04
CA GLU A 55 -0.14 -15.64 3.41
C GLU A 55 -1.41 -15.06 4.04
N ILE A 56 -2.38 -14.67 3.20
CA ILE A 56 -3.72 -14.28 3.65
C ILE A 56 -4.54 -15.55 3.86
N THR A 57 -4.83 -15.87 5.12
CA THR A 57 -5.52 -17.11 5.48
C THR A 57 -7.01 -16.92 5.74
N ARG A 58 -7.45 -15.72 6.09
CA ARG A 58 -8.84 -15.43 6.45
C ARG A 58 -9.24 -14.01 6.06
N VAL A 59 -10.52 -13.86 5.70
CA VAL A 59 -11.18 -12.56 5.54
C VAL A 59 -12.50 -12.56 6.31
N GLU A 60 -12.75 -11.50 7.03
CA GLU A 60 -14.01 -11.20 7.71
C GLU A 60 -14.51 -9.85 7.23
N VAL A 61 -15.83 -9.73 7.08
CA VAL A 61 -16.47 -8.48 6.66
C VAL A 61 -17.27 -7.95 7.85
N ASP A 62 -16.95 -6.72 8.27
CA ASP A 62 -17.64 -6.00 9.33
C ASP A 62 -18.11 -4.65 8.79
N GLY A 63 -19.36 -4.60 8.37
CA GLY A 63 -19.93 -3.44 7.69
C GLY A 63 -19.17 -3.06 6.41
N LYS A 64 -18.52 -1.89 6.40
CA LYS A 64 -17.70 -1.39 5.28
C LYS A 64 -16.21 -1.70 5.41
N VAL A 65 -15.81 -2.37 6.49
CA VAL A 65 -14.42 -2.71 6.77
C VAL A 65 -14.21 -4.21 6.53
N ARG A 66 -13.17 -4.57 5.80
CA ARG A 66 -12.71 -5.94 5.66
C ARG A 66 -11.50 -6.16 6.56
N ARG A 67 -11.51 -7.26 7.30
CA ARG A 67 -10.40 -7.68 8.17
C ARG A 67 -9.75 -8.91 7.57
N TYR A 68 -8.46 -8.85 7.34
CA TYR A 68 -7.67 -9.92 6.75
C TYR A 68 -6.66 -10.44 7.77
N THR A 69 -6.67 -11.75 8.00
CA THR A 69 -5.62 -12.40 8.79
C THR A 69 -4.50 -12.82 7.87
N GLN A 70 -3.30 -12.32 8.13
CA GLN A 70 -2.06 -12.67 7.44
C GLN A 70 -1.16 -13.44 8.40
N THR A 71 -0.69 -14.62 7.99
CA THR A 71 0.35 -15.38 8.70
C THR A 71 1.73 -14.97 8.20
N LEU A 72 2.73 -15.01 9.10
CA LEU A 72 4.14 -14.72 8.81
C LEU A 72 4.97 -15.90 9.30
N SER A 73 5.65 -16.62 8.41
CA SER A 73 6.43 -17.80 8.80
C SER A 73 7.69 -17.46 9.60
N ALA A 74 8.36 -16.34 9.28
CA ALA A 74 9.61 -15.96 9.93
C ALA A 74 9.49 -15.76 11.45
N THR A 75 8.30 -15.34 11.92
CA THR A 75 8.06 -15.08 13.34
C THR A 75 7.03 -16.02 13.95
N SER A 76 6.54 -17.01 13.18
CA SER A 76 5.35 -17.81 13.53
C SER A 76 4.18 -16.94 14.00
N GLY A 77 4.10 -15.74 13.46
CA GLY A 77 3.20 -14.69 13.90
C GLY A 77 2.01 -14.49 12.99
N THR A 78 1.08 -13.67 13.47
CA THR A 78 -0.10 -13.25 12.71
C THR A 78 -0.22 -11.74 12.72
N MET A 79 -0.74 -11.20 11.63
CA MET A 79 -1.16 -9.80 11.51
C MET A 79 -2.63 -9.75 11.11
N VAL A 80 -3.40 -8.88 11.74
CA VAL A 80 -4.74 -8.54 11.28
C VAL A 80 -4.67 -7.17 10.60
N LEU A 81 -4.98 -7.18 9.32
CA LEU A 81 -5.02 -5.99 8.49
C LEU A 81 -6.47 -5.60 8.23
N THR A 82 -6.75 -4.32 8.20
CA THR A 82 -8.06 -3.79 7.84
C THR A 82 -8.00 -3.06 6.52
N VAL A 83 -9.04 -3.17 5.71
CA VAL A 83 -9.25 -2.37 4.51
C VAL A 83 -10.56 -1.65 4.66
N ASP A 84 -10.55 -0.33 4.62
CA ASP A 84 -11.75 0.49 4.69
C ASP A 84 -12.44 0.64 3.32
N ALA A 85 -13.56 1.36 3.28
CA ALA A 85 -14.33 1.60 2.07
C ALA A 85 -13.54 2.37 0.97
N ASN A 86 -12.47 3.07 1.34
CA ASN A 86 -11.60 3.81 0.42
C ASN A 86 -10.40 2.97 -0.05
N GLY A 87 -10.26 1.73 0.44
CA GLY A 87 -9.14 0.85 0.13
C GLY A 87 -7.89 1.14 0.96
N VAL A 88 -7.99 1.96 2.00
CA VAL A 88 -6.85 2.24 2.90
C VAL A 88 -6.58 1.01 3.76
N VAL A 89 -5.36 0.53 3.69
CA VAL A 89 -4.91 -0.62 4.47
C VAL A 89 -4.33 -0.16 5.79
N GLY A 90 -4.86 -0.66 6.87
CA GLY A 90 -4.39 -0.43 8.24
C GLY A 90 -3.92 -1.70 8.93
N LEU A 91 -3.05 -1.56 9.93
CA LEU A 91 -2.70 -2.64 10.86
C LEU A 91 -3.59 -2.54 12.09
N ALA A 92 -4.41 -3.56 12.34
CA ALA A 92 -5.30 -3.61 13.50
C ALA A 92 -4.71 -4.42 14.66
N GLU A 93 -3.97 -5.50 14.36
CA GLU A 93 -3.43 -6.38 15.37
C GLU A 93 -2.14 -7.04 14.88
N GLN A 94 -1.20 -7.30 15.79
CA GLN A 94 0.01 -8.07 15.53
C GLN A 94 0.26 -9.03 16.71
N ASN A 95 0.34 -10.33 16.40
CA ASN A 95 0.58 -11.41 17.39
C ASN A 95 -0.37 -11.33 18.60
N GLY A 96 -1.67 -11.15 18.36
CA GLY A 96 -2.69 -11.04 19.37
C GLY A 96 -2.75 -9.69 20.11
N ARG A 97 -1.84 -8.76 19.80
CA ARG A 97 -1.83 -7.41 20.40
C ARG A 97 -2.48 -6.43 19.46
N LYS A 98 -3.55 -5.78 19.94
CA LYS A 98 -4.23 -4.71 19.20
C LYS A 98 -3.28 -3.53 18.99
N SER A 99 -3.28 -2.99 17.78
CA SER A 99 -2.59 -1.73 17.48
C SER A 99 -3.33 -0.57 18.15
N PRO A 100 -2.63 0.34 18.82
CA PRO A 100 -3.26 1.55 19.36
C PRO A 100 -3.62 2.48 18.18
N GLY A 101 -4.88 2.43 17.75
CA GLY A 101 -5.40 3.23 16.61
C GLY A 101 -5.21 2.58 15.23
N VAL A 102 -5.71 3.27 14.21
CA VAL A 102 -5.59 2.83 12.81
C VAL A 102 -4.22 3.24 12.27
N HIS A 103 -3.35 2.27 12.05
CA HIS A 103 -2.05 2.50 11.42
C HIS A 103 -2.19 2.35 9.91
N LYS A 104 -2.42 3.45 9.18
CA LYS A 104 -2.37 3.44 7.71
C LYS A 104 -1.03 2.89 7.23
N VAL A 105 -1.04 1.79 6.51
CA VAL A 105 0.16 1.15 5.93
C VAL A 105 0.36 1.64 4.51
N VAL A 106 -0.65 1.50 3.66
CA VAL A 106 -0.69 1.96 2.26
C VAL A 106 -2.11 2.40 1.91
N ALA A 107 -2.25 3.21 0.87
CA ALA A 107 -3.53 3.59 0.28
C ALA A 107 -3.44 3.55 -1.25
N PRO A 108 -4.55 3.30 -1.96
CA PRO A 108 -4.54 3.22 -3.42
C PRO A 108 -4.29 4.56 -4.12
N ASP A 109 -4.50 5.66 -3.43
CA ASP A 109 -4.37 7.03 -3.94
C ASP A 109 -3.08 7.73 -3.49
N MET A 110 -2.10 6.98 -2.98
CA MET A 110 -0.78 7.53 -2.59
C MET A 110 -0.10 8.24 -3.75
N ARG A 111 0.40 9.44 -3.47
CA ARG A 111 1.17 10.27 -4.41
C ARG A 111 2.54 10.58 -3.85
N GLU A 112 3.51 10.82 -4.72
CA GLU A 112 4.82 11.31 -4.33
C GLU A 112 4.69 12.56 -3.44
N GLY A 113 5.39 12.56 -2.31
CA GLY A 113 5.35 13.62 -1.30
C GLY A 113 4.28 13.45 -0.21
N ASP A 114 3.29 12.56 -0.38
CA ASP A 114 2.33 12.28 0.68
C ASP A 114 3.03 11.79 1.93
N SER A 115 2.53 12.24 3.09
CA SER A 115 3.10 11.87 4.38
C SER A 115 2.02 11.71 5.44
N TRP A 116 2.20 10.72 6.33
CA TRP A 116 1.30 10.51 7.47
C TRP A 116 2.01 9.85 8.66
N PRO A 117 1.55 10.12 9.90
CA PRO A 117 2.11 9.50 11.10
C PRO A 117 1.80 7.99 11.16
N CYS A 118 2.70 7.23 11.74
CA CYS A 118 2.47 5.81 12.02
C CYS A 118 1.52 5.57 13.21
N ASN A 119 1.12 6.62 13.94
CA ASN A 119 0.29 6.56 15.15
C ASN A 119 0.82 5.59 16.21
N ASP A 120 2.12 5.56 16.38
CA ASP A 120 2.79 4.79 17.42
C ASP A 120 3.54 5.71 18.41
N ALA A 121 3.95 5.15 19.53
CA ALA A 121 4.65 5.88 20.58
C ALA A 121 6.02 6.46 20.14
N ASN A 122 6.55 6.02 19.00
CA ASN A 122 7.88 6.42 18.52
C ASN A 122 7.83 7.65 17.60
N GLY A 123 6.64 8.19 17.31
CA GLY A 123 6.49 9.37 16.45
C GLY A 123 6.95 9.16 15.01
N ARG A 124 6.93 7.91 14.51
CA ARG A 124 7.34 7.57 13.15
C ARG A 124 6.42 8.21 12.12
N VAL A 125 7.00 8.56 10.98
CA VAL A 125 6.30 9.13 9.82
C VAL A 125 6.55 8.28 8.60
N ARG A 126 5.51 8.04 7.80
CA ARG A 126 5.62 7.48 6.45
C ARG A 126 5.61 8.59 5.43
N THR A 127 6.49 8.47 4.42
CA THR A 127 6.56 9.39 3.29
C THR A 127 6.63 8.60 1.99
N VAL A 128 5.83 8.98 1.02
CA VAL A 128 5.75 8.37 -0.31
C VAL A 128 6.79 9.01 -1.23
N GLY A 129 7.63 8.18 -1.83
CA GLY A 129 8.59 8.62 -2.84
C GLY A 129 8.07 8.44 -4.26
N LYS A 130 8.90 8.84 -5.22
CA LYS A 130 8.63 8.68 -6.66
C LYS A 130 8.61 7.20 -7.05
N ALA A 131 7.63 6.81 -7.86
CA ALA A 131 7.58 5.46 -8.41
C ALA A 131 8.82 5.17 -9.27
N GLU A 132 9.41 4.00 -9.10
CA GLU A 132 10.63 3.58 -9.80
C GLU A 132 10.59 2.10 -10.21
N ARG A 133 11.50 1.69 -11.08
CA ARG A 133 11.66 0.29 -11.48
C ARG A 133 12.50 -0.45 -10.45
N VAL A 134 11.95 -1.53 -9.90
CA VAL A 134 12.60 -2.39 -8.89
C VAL A 134 12.72 -3.80 -9.44
N ALA A 135 13.95 -4.29 -9.57
CA ALA A 135 14.24 -5.66 -9.96
C ALA A 135 14.46 -6.52 -8.70
N VAL A 136 13.72 -7.64 -8.62
CA VAL A 136 13.82 -8.65 -7.57
C VAL A 136 13.75 -10.04 -8.21
N PRO A 137 14.06 -11.15 -7.53
CA PRO A 137 14.00 -12.49 -8.11
C PRO A 137 12.64 -12.86 -8.73
N ALA A 138 11.54 -12.35 -8.18
CA ALA A 138 10.19 -12.55 -8.73
C ALA A 138 9.93 -11.80 -10.05
N GLY A 139 10.79 -10.86 -10.44
CA GLY A 139 10.63 -10.07 -11.67
C GLY A 139 11.00 -8.59 -11.50
N THR A 140 10.64 -7.78 -12.51
CA THR A 140 10.85 -6.32 -12.48
C THR A 140 9.50 -5.62 -12.39
N PHE A 141 9.35 -4.75 -11.41
CA PHE A 141 8.11 -4.06 -11.09
C PHE A 141 8.28 -2.54 -11.13
N THR A 142 7.27 -1.81 -11.54
CA THR A 142 7.14 -0.39 -11.20
C THR A 142 6.55 -0.32 -9.80
N ALA A 143 7.29 0.20 -8.84
CA ALA A 143 6.91 0.20 -7.43
C ALA A 143 7.05 1.59 -6.82
N VAL A 144 6.18 1.88 -5.85
CA VAL A 144 6.17 3.13 -5.09
C VAL A 144 6.90 2.88 -3.77
N PRO A 145 8.00 3.59 -3.47
CA PRO A 145 8.66 3.50 -2.18
C PRO A 145 7.89 4.25 -1.10
N VAL A 146 7.72 3.61 0.05
CA VAL A 146 7.19 4.23 1.27
C VAL A 146 8.29 4.15 2.34
N THR A 147 8.79 5.29 2.72
CA THR A 147 9.87 5.43 3.72
C THR A 147 9.25 5.63 5.10
N VAL A 148 9.68 4.83 6.07
CA VAL A 148 9.38 5.05 7.50
C VAL A 148 10.62 5.68 8.13
N SER A 149 10.47 6.91 8.59
CA SER A 149 11.51 7.66 9.30
C SER A 149 11.13 7.88 10.76
N TYR A 150 12.14 8.12 11.59
CA TYR A 150 12.02 8.40 13.01
C TYR A 150 12.28 9.87 13.27
N PRO A 151 11.75 10.46 14.36
CA PRO A 151 12.11 11.80 14.79
C PRO A 151 13.62 11.96 14.98
N ALA A 152 14.10 13.17 14.81
CA ALA A 152 15.50 13.51 15.06
C ALA A 152 15.94 13.10 16.47
N GLY A 153 17.15 12.52 16.59
CA GLY A 153 17.71 12.04 17.86
C GLY A 153 17.44 10.58 18.18
N GLN A 154 16.60 9.88 17.41
CA GLN A 154 16.44 8.44 17.55
C GLN A 154 17.38 7.71 16.59
N ALA A 155 18.31 6.91 17.14
CA ALA A 155 19.30 6.13 16.36
C ALA A 155 18.69 4.83 15.77
N LEU A 156 17.47 4.90 15.24
CA LEU A 156 16.79 3.76 14.62
C LEU A 156 16.90 3.82 13.09
N PRO A 157 17.11 2.68 12.43
CA PRO A 157 17.31 2.66 10.99
C PRO A 157 16.02 3.02 10.24
N THR A 158 16.14 3.91 9.25
CA THR A 158 15.08 4.17 8.28
C THR A 158 14.72 2.88 7.53
N VAL A 159 13.43 2.64 7.34
CA VAL A 159 12.92 1.50 6.56
C VAL A 159 12.26 2.03 5.29
N VAL A 160 12.67 1.50 4.14
CA VAL A 160 12.04 1.79 2.85
C VAL A 160 11.37 0.52 2.33
N SER A 161 10.10 0.62 1.97
CA SER A 161 9.30 -0.50 1.47
C SER A 161 8.72 -0.15 0.10
N TRP A 162 8.99 -0.96 -0.93
CA TRP A 162 8.50 -0.76 -2.29
C TRP A 162 7.25 -1.59 -2.54
N TYR A 163 6.18 -0.93 -2.94
CA TYR A 163 4.88 -1.54 -3.23
C TYR A 163 4.56 -1.46 -4.71
N ALA A 164 4.34 -2.61 -5.35
CA ALA A 164 3.91 -2.72 -6.74
C ALA A 164 2.41 -2.97 -6.83
N ASP A 165 1.77 -2.35 -7.84
CA ASP A 165 0.35 -2.57 -8.14
C ASP A 165 0.06 -4.03 -8.45
N GLY A 166 -1.01 -4.57 -7.86
CA GLY A 166 -1.46 -5.96 -8.02
C GLY A 166 -0.57 -7.03 -7.37
N VAL A 167 0.54 -6.62 -6.71
CA VAL A 167 1.50 -7.54 -6.08
C VAL A 167 1.70 -7.25 -4.60
N GLY A 168 1.79 -5.98 -4.23
CA GLY A 168 2.09 -5.54 -2.87
C GLY A 168 3.58 -5.30 -2.65
N LEU A 169 4.09 -5.61 -1.46
CA LEU A 169 5.50 -5.43 -1.11
C LEU A 169 6.39 -6.30 -1.99
N VAL A 170 7.33 -5.67 -2.69
CA VAL A 170 8.31 -6.38 -3.55
C VAL A 170 9.74 -6.30 -3.00
N ARG A 171 10.07 -5.25 -2.26
CA ARG A 171 11.38 -5.05 -1.62
C ARG A 171 11.25 -4.26 -0.35
N GLN A 172 12.12 -4.52 0.62
CA GLN A 172 12.29 -3.70 1.81
C GLN A 172 13.76 -3.55 2.14
N ASP A 173 14.18 -2.32 2.43
CA ASP A 173 15.52 -2.00 2.91
C ASP A 173 15.43 -1.47 4.34
N SER A 174 16.47 -1.71 5.13
CA SER A 174 16.63 -1.20 6.49
C SER A 174 18.01 -0.58 6.66
N GLY A 175 18.06 0.66 7.11
CA GLY A 175 19.34 1.39 7.27
C GLY A 175 20.11 1.52 5.95
N GLY A 176 19.42 1.67 4.81
CA GLY A 176 20.04 1.79 3.48
C GLY A 176 20.57 0.47 2.92
N ARG A 177 20.32 -0.67 3.57
CA ARG A 177 20.73 -2.00 3.09
C ARG A 177 19.50 -2.84 2.73
N PRO A 178 19.52 -3.55 1.59
CA PRO A 178 18.47 -4.49 1.25
C PRO A 178 18.31 -5.55 2.34
N ALA A 179 17.08 -5.73 2.83
CA ALA A 179 16.76 -6.65 3.91
C ALA A 179 15.83 -7.78 3.45
N LEU A 180 14.91 -7.48 2.54
CA LEU A 180 13.90 -8.42 2.08
C LEU A 180 13.58 -8.18 0.60
N VAL A 181 13.57 -9.25 -0.21
CA VAL A 181 13.15 -9.19 -1.62
C VAL A 181 12.13 -10.29 -1.92
N LEU A 182 11.15 -9.96 -2.77
CA LEU A 182 10.15 -10.91 -3.24
C LEU A 182 10.80 -11.93 -4.18
N VAL A 183 10.67 -13.21 -3.86
CA VAL A 183 11.14 -14.31 -4.71
C VAL A 183 9.99 -14.99 -5.45
N LYS A 184 8.77 -14.97 -4.88
CA LYS A 184 7.59 -15.53 -5.51
C LYS A 184 6.31 -14.87 -5.01
N TYR A 185 5.37 -14.65 -5.92
CA TYR A 185 4.01 -14.25 -5.62
C TYR A 185 3.03 -15.25 -6.22
N THR A 186 2.11 -15.74 -5.39
CA THR A 186 1.00 -16.58 -5.80
C THR A 186 -0.29 -15.84 -5.45
N PRO A 187 -1.06 -15.37 -6.44
CA PRO A 187 -2.31 -14.67 -6.17
C PRO A 187 -3.35 -15.63 -5.58
N GLY A 188 -4.08 -15.16 -4.60
CA GLY A 188 -5.21 -15.86 -4.02
C GLY A 188 -6.42 -15.87 -4.95
N LYS A 189 -7.46 -16.58 -4.56
CA LYS A 189 -8.74 -16.61 -5.28
C LYS A 189 -9.71 -15.68 -4.58
N GLU A 190 -10.22 -14.67 -5.28
CA GLU A 190 -11.39 -13.95 -4.80
C GLU A 190 -12.56 -14.95 -4.69
N LYS A 191 -13.12 -15.08 -3.49
CA LYS A 191 -14.42 -15.76 -3.35
C LYS A 191 -15.46 -14.86 -4.01
N LYS A 192 -16.00 -15.34 -5.13
CA LYS A 192 -17.18 -14.73 -5.78
C LYS A 192 -18.38 -14.77 -4.86
#